data_670006d94ef67b9c6fab3b7804315453
#
_entry.id   670006d94ef67b9c6fab3b7804315453
#
_cell.length_a   1.000
_cell.length_b   1.000
_cell.length_c   1.000
_cell.angle_alpha   90.00
_cell.angle_beta   90.00
_cell.angle_gamma   90.00
#
_symmetry.space_group_name_H-M   'P 1'
#
loop_
_entity.id
_entity.type
_entity.pdbx_description
1 polymer ?
#
loop_
_entity_poly.entity_id
_entity_poly.type
_entity_poly.pdbx_seq_one_letter_code
_entity_poly.pdbx_strand_id
1 'polypeptide(L)'
;MAKMHFKYASMNSGKTVDLMRTAYNYEENGYKVLVLKPALDTKAGNKISSRIGLERNVDFLILKNDSIAEKLKNHLNDINCILVDESQFLTSSQVDELWIISKIMDIPVLCYGLRTNFMLESFEGSKRLLEISDILEELTTLCKCGNIARYVGRCKNGVFETEGEEIVIDGAKNIEYYPLCGECYLKKVKKINFDKYRGEMQSENRNWYWWYYN
;
A
#
# COMPACT_ATOMS: atom_id res chain seq x y z
N MET A 1 0.25 1.50 -25.99
CA MET A 1 -0.24 2.37 -24.88
C MET A 1 0.23 1.79 -23.56
N ALA A 2 0.98 2.56 -22.81
CA ALA A 2 1.53 2.15 -21.53
C ALA A 2 0.44 1.88 -20.50
N LYS A 3 0.78 1.11 -19.48
CA LYS A 3 -0.13 0.65 -18.44
C LYS A 3 0.22 1.26 -17.10
N MET A 4 -0.80 1.52 -16.30
CA MET A 4 -0.64 1.81 -14.89
C MET A 4 -0.83 0.52 -14.09
N HIS A 5 0.15 0.20 -13.23
CA HIS A 5 0.15 -0.97 -12.36
C HIS A 5 -0.07 -0.53 -10.92
N PHE A 6 -0.87 -1.26 -10.18
CA PHE A 6 -0.93 -1.18 -8.75
C PHE A 6 -0.41 -2.47 -8.11
N LYS A 7 0.81 -2.40 -7.57
CA LYS A 7 1.46 -3.48 -6.83
C LYS A 7 1.18 -3.29 -5.34
N TYR A 8 0.19 -3.99 -4.84
CA TYR A 8 -0.27 -3.84 -3.47
C TYR A 8 0.09 -5.04 -2.59
N ALA A 9 0.17 -4.79 -1.30
CA ALA A 9 0.45 -5.83 -0.32
C ALA A 9 0.05 -5.40 1.10
N SER A 10 0.21 -6.30 2.05
CA SER A 10 0.31 -5.94 3.45
C SER A 10 1.70 -5.35 3.77
N MET A 11 1.95 -4.98 5.02
CA MET A 11 3.28 -4.55 5.45
C MET A 11 4.29 -5.69 5.35
N ASN A 12 5.58 -5.35 5.24
CA ASN A 12 6.70 -6.30 5.20
C ASN A 12 6.73 -7.27 4.00
N SER A 13 6.15 -6.89 2.88
CA SER A 13 6.08 -7.69 1.66
C SER A 13 7.19 -7.41 0.64
N GLY A 14 8.14 -6.52 0.96
CA GLY A 14 9.22 -6.16 0.05
C GLY A 14 8.86 -5.17 -1.06
N LYS A 15 7.73 -4.44 -0.96
CA LYS A 15 7.32 -3.42 -1.95
C LYS A 15 8.43 -2.47 -2.36
N THR A 16 9.06 -1.84 -1.39
CA THR A 16 10.16 -0.87 -1.64
C THR A 16 11.39 -1.55 -2.27
N VAL A 17 11.66 -2.81 -1.94
CA VAL A 17 12.74 -3.60 -2.57
C VAL A 17 12.41 -3.89 -4.04
N ASP A 18 11.17 -4.30 -4.33
CA ASP A 18 10.72 -4.55 -5.72
C ASP A 18 10.75 -3.26 -6.55
N LEU A 19 10.36 -2.12 -5.96
CA LEU A 19 10.49 -0.81 -6.60
C LEU A 19 11.94 -0.49 -6.93
N MET A 20 12.85 -0.61 -5.97
CA MET A 20 14.28 -0.34 -6.17
C MET A 20 14.90 -1.27 -7.22
N ARG A 21 14.54 -2.54 -7.21
CA ARG A 21 14.96 -3.52 -8.22
C ARG A 21 14.44 -3.13 -9.60
N THR A 22 13.20 -2.68 -9.70
CA THR A 22 12.62 -2.22 -10.96
C THR A 22 13.34 -0.99 -11.48
N ALA A 23 13.60 0.00 -10.61
CA ALA A 23 14.36 1.18 -10.97
C ALA A 23 15.77 0.82 -11.49
N TYR A 24 16.48 -0.01 -10.76
CA TYR A 24 17.80 -0.51 -11.12
C TYR A 24 17.80 -1.19 -12.51
N ASN A 25 16.82 -2.07 -12.77
CA ASN A 25 16.72 -2.76 -14.06
C ASN A 25 16.52 -1.81 -15.25
N TYR A 26 15.75 -0.74 -15.08
CA TYR A 26 15.60 0.30 -16.11
C TYR A 26 16.92 1.03 -16.33
N GLU A 27 17.56 1.49 -15.26
CA GLU A 27 18.78 2.30 -15.29
C GLU A 27 19.98 1.53 -15.88
N GLU A 28 20.15 0.24 -15.54
CA GLU A 28 21.18 -0.64 -16.12
C GLU A 28 21.03 -0.79 -17.65
N ASN A 29 19.82 -0.66 -18.17
CA ASN A 29 19.54 -0.69 -19.60
C ASN A 29 19.52 0.71 -20.24
N GLY A 30 19.99 1.74 -19.54
CA GLY A 30 20.09 3.10 -20.05
C GLY A 30 18.78 3.89 -20.08
N TYR A 31 17.71 3.35 -19.44
CA TYR A 31 16.43 4.04 -19.33
C TYR A 31 16.38 4.94 -18.10
N LYS A 32 15.66 6.05 -18.21
CA LYS A 32 15.48 7.00 -17.12
C LYS A 32 14.18 6.72 -16.39
N VAL A 33 14.22 6.65 -15.07
CA VAL A 33 13.05 6.51 -14.21
C VAL A 33 12.90 7.72 -13.29
N LEU A 34 11.66 8.04 -12.92
CA LEU A 34 11.37 8.96 -11.82
C LEU A 34 10.76 8.17 -10.66
N VAL A 35 11.30 8.39 -9.48
CA VAL A 35 10.78 7.82 -8.22
C VAL A 35 10.08 8.91 -7.44
N LEU A 36 8.79 8.71 -7.19
CA LEU A 36 7.93 9.61 -6.45
C LEU A 36 7.56 9.01 -5.10
N LYS A 37 7.31 9.86 -4.12
CA LYS A 37 6.80 9.45 -2.81
C LYS A 37 5.87 10.54 -2.24
N PRO A 38 4.67 10.20 -1.76
CA PRO A 38 3.84 11.13 -1.00
C PRO A 38 4.56 11.57 0.27
N ALA A 39 4.55 12.87 0.52
CA ALA A 39 5.05 13.46 1.76
C ALA A 39 3.90 13.58 2.75
N LEU A 40 3.86 12.72 3.76
CA LEU A 40 2.89 12.79 4.86
C LEU A 40 3.24 13.92 5.85
N ASP A 41 4.52 14.27 5.93
CA ASP A 41 5.06 15.36 6.75
C ASP A 41 6.26 15.97 6.02
N THR A 42 6.46 17.28 6.16
CA THR A 42 7.62 18.03 5.65
C THR A 42 8.96 17.52 6.19
N LYS A 43 8.93 16.73 7.27
CA LYS A 43 10.09 16.05 7.87
C LYS A 43 10.40 14.68 7.24
N ALA A 44 9.54 14.15 6.36
CA ALA A 44 9.82 12.91 5.64
C ALA A 44 11.02 13.15 4.71
N GLY A 45 12.13 12.51 5.02
CA GLY A 45 13.36 12.67 4.22
C GLY A 45 13.16 12.27 2.75
N ASN A 46 13.98 12.84 1.88
CA ASN A 46 13.99 12.59 0.43
C ASN A 46 14.45 11.18 0.05
N LYS A 47 14.19 10.18 0.88
CA LYS A 47 14.63 8.81 0.67
C LYS A 47 13.50 7.81 0.82
N ILE A 48 13.58 6.77 0.03
CA ILE A 48 12.91 5.49 0.32
C ILE A 48 13.94 4.55 0.95
N SER A 49 13.56 3.83 1.98
CA SER A 49 14.41 2.86 2.65
C SER A 49 13.67 1.54 2.85
N SER A 50 14.37 0.45 2.61
CA SER A 50 13.86 -0.89 2.86
C SER A 50 14.35 -1.41 4.22
N ARG A 51 13.60 -2.32 4.80
CA ARG A 51 14.00 -2.97 6.08
C ARG A 51 15.25 -3.84 5.96
N ILE A 52 15.68 -4.18 4.76
CA ILE A 52 16.93 -4.91 4.51
C ILE A 52 18.13 -3.98 4.27
N GLY A 53 17.97 -2.67 4.54
CA GLY A 53 19.04 -1.70 4.50
C GLY A 53 19.32 -1.05 3.14
N LEU A 54 18.50 -1.34 2.11
CA LEU A 54 18.63 -0.62 0.83
C LEU A 54 17.99 0.77 0.96
N GLU A 55 18.68 1.77 0.42
CA GLU A 55 18.21 3.15 0.36
C GLU A 55 18.32 3.73 -1.05
N ARG A 56 17.37 4.60 -1.40
CA ARG A 56 17.41 5.37 -2.65
C ARG A 56 16.82 6.75 -2.41
N ASN A 57 17.40 7.79 -3.02
CA ASN A 57 16.77 9.10 -3.06
C ASN A 57 15.53 9.07 -3.96
N VAL A 58 14.50 9.82 -3.59
CA VAL A 58 13.35 10.07 -4.45
C VAL A 58 13.60 11.32 -5.28
N ASP A 59 13.11 11.31 -6.52
CA ASP A 59 13.22 12.46 -7.40
C ASP A 59 12.22 13.55 -6.99
N PHE A 60 11.01 13.16 -6.57
CA PHE A 60 9.99 14.11 -6.13
C PHE A 60 9.21 13.62 -4.90
N LEU A 61 9.12 14.49 -3.90
CA LEU A 61 8.11 14.39 -2.86
C LEU A 61 6.82 15.05 -3.33
N ILE A 62 5.69 14.35 -3.15
CA ILE A 62 4.37 14.79 -3.57
C ILE A 62 3.58 15.21 -2.34
N LEU A 63 3.31 16.50 -2.18
CA LEU A 63 2.45 17.02 -1.13
C LEU A 63 0.98 16.79 -1.48
N LYS A 64 0.10 16.79 -0.49
CA LYS A 64 -1.34 16.54 -0.67
C LYS A 64 -2.00 17.48 -1.69
N ASN A 65 -1.54 18.72 -1.78
CA ASN A 65 -2.11 19.74 -2.69
C ASN A 65 -1.30 19.92 -3.98
N ASP A 66 -0.27 19.10 -4.22
CA ASP A 66 0.50 19.19 -5.45
C ASP A 66 -0.27 18.57 -6.62
N SER A 67 -0.12 19.17 -7.82
CA SER A 67 -0.39 18.49 -9.08
C SER A 67 0.87 17.73 -9.51
N ILE A 68 0.73 16.44 -9.72
CA ILE A 68 1.82 15.59 -10.24
C ILE A 68 2.17 16.00 -11.67
N ALA A 69 1.16 16.27 -12.50
CA ALA A 69 1.36 16.68 -13.88
C ALA A 69 2.18 17.96 -13.99
N GLU A 70 1.88 18.98 -13.18
CA GLU A 70 2.67 20.23 -13.15
C GLU A 70 4.10 19.99 -12.64
N LYS A 71 4.28 19.16 -11.62
CA LYS A 71 5.62 18.82 -11.10
C LYS A 71 6.48 18.11 -12.12
N LEU A 72 5.90 17.22 -12.92
CA LEU A 72 6.66 16.37 -13.85
C LEU A 72 6.74 16.94 -15.27
N LYS A 73 6.02 18.00 -15.62
CA LYS A 73 5.89 18.52 -16.99
C LYS A 73 7.19 18.68 -17.77
N ASN A 74 8.27 19.11 -17.10
CA ASN A 74 9.58 19.32 -17.72
C ASN A 74 10.41 18.03 -17.85
N HIS A 75 9.94 16.93 -17.31
CA HIS A 75 10.64 15.64 -17.29
C HIS A 75 9.98 14.57 -18.17
N LEU A 76 8.68 14.72 -18.48
CA LEU A 76 7.89 13.69 -19.15
C LEU A 76 8.42 13.27 -20.53
N ASN A 77 9.14 14.14 -21.24
CA ASN A 77 9.70 13.82 -22.55
C ASN A 77 10.98 12.96 -22.47
N ASP A 78 11.63 12.90 -21.32
CA ASP A 78 12.96 12.30 -21.15
C ASP A 78 12.96 11.05 -20.29
N ILE A 79 11.80 10.59 -19.83
CA ILE A 79 11.67 9.45 -18.91
C ILE A 79 10.98 8.27 -19.55
N ASN A 80 11.29 7.08 -19.05
CA ASN A 80 10.79 5.82 -19.58
C ASN A 80 9.87 5.09 -18.57
N CYS A 81 9.83 5.51 -17.30
CA CYS A 81 8.98 4.92 -16.28
C CYS A 81 8.80 5.86 -15.09
N ILE A 82 7.64 5.81 -14.45
CA ILE A 82 7.35 6.45 -13.18
C ILE A 82 7.09 5.36 -12.13
N LEU A 83 7.81 5.43 -11.01
CA LEU A 83 7.67 4.54 -9.86
C LEU A 83 7.19 5.36 -8.67
N VAL A 84 6.17 4.89 -7.97
CA VAL A 84 5.59 5.59 -6.81
C VAL A 84 5.62 4.68 -5.60
N ASP A 85 6.40 5.03 -4.58
CA ASP A 85 6.38 4.34 -3.28
C ASP A 85 5.29 4.94 -2.37
N GLU A 86 4.76 4.14 -1.45
CA GLU A 86 3.70 4.51 -0.50
C GLU A 86 2.48 5.17 -1.17
N SER A 87 2.12 4.70 -2.36
CA SER A 87 1.08 5.28 -3.22
C SER A 87 -0.32 5.29 -2.60
N GLN A 88 -0.56 4.56 -1.52
CA GLN A 88 -1.82 4.62 -0.76
C GLN A 88 -2.11 6.02 -0.20
N PHE A 89 -1.07 6.84 -0.02
CA PHE A 89 -1.19 8.19 0.52
C PHE A 89 -1.41 9.29 -0.52
N LEU A 90 -1.47 8.93 -1.80
CA LEU A 90 -1.91 9.85 -2.85
C LEU A 90 -3.40 10.19 -2.70
N THR A 91 -3.77 11.37 -3.16
CA THR A 91 -5.19 11.71 -3.35
C THR A 91 -5.75 11.04 -4.60
N SER A 92 -7.06 10.92 -4.70
CA SER A 92 -7.73 10.38 -5.89
C SER A 92 -7.36 11.17 -7.15
N SER A 93 -7.28 12.49 -7.07
CA SER A 93 -6.90 13.35 -8.21
C SER A 93 -5.45 13.11 -8.65
N GLN A 94 -4.53 12.89 -7.72
CA GLN A 94 -3.13 12.57 -8.04
C GLN A 94 -3.00 11.21 -8.74
N VAL A 95 -3.82 10.24 -8.34
CA VAL A 95 -3.89 8.93 -9.02
C VAL A 95 -4.45 9.10 -10.45
N ASP A 96 -5.48 9.93 -10.62
CA ASP A 96 -6.05 10.24 -11.94
C ASP A 96 -5.01 10.90 -12.86
N GLU A 97 -4.22 11.86 -12.35
CA GLU A 97 -3.14 12.48 -13.10
C GLU A 97 -2.09 11.46 -13.56
N LEU A 98 -1.67 10.54 -12.69
CA LEU A 98 -0.73 9.47 -13.05
C LEU A 98 -1.30 8.55 -14.14
N TRP A 99 -2.57 8.21 -14.05
CA TRP A 99 -3.25 7.40 -15.06
C TRP A 99 -3.30 8.14 -16.40
N ILE A 100 -3.67 9.42 -16.42
CA ILE A 100 -3.69 10.27 -17.62
C ILE A 100 -2.29 10.36 -18.23
N ILE A 101 -1.25 10.63 -17.42
CA ILE A 101 0.15 10.65 -17.87
C ILE A 101 0.50 9.32 -18.54
N SER A 102 0.14 8.19 -17.94
CA SER A 102 0.47 6.88 -18.50
C SER A 102 -0.14 6.68 -19.89
N LYS A 103 -1.32 7.25 -20.17
CA LYS A 103 -2.02 7.09 -21.44
C LYS A 103 -1.57 8.10 -22.50
N ILE A 104 -1.44 9.37 -22.13
CA ILE A 104 -1.11 10.45 -23.06
C ILE A 104 0.36 10.41 -23.44
N MET A 105 1.25 10.21 -22.46
CA MET A 105 2.71 10.24 -22.68
C MET A 105 3.28 8.86 -23.02
N ASP A 106 2.45 7.82 -22.99
CA ASP A 106 2.84 6.40 -23.21
C ASP A 106 3.97 5.94 -22.25
N ILE A 107 3.92 6.41 -21.00
CA ILE A 107 4.91 6.13 -19.97
C ILE A 107 4.32 5.13 -18.97
N PRO A 108 4.91 3.95 -18.73
CA PRO A 108 4.45 3.02 -17.69
C PRO A 108 4.58 3.65 -16.30
N VAL A 109 3.54 3.47 -15.49
CA VAL A 109 3.47 3.95 -14.10
C VAL A 109 3.27 2.74 -13.19
N LEU A 110 4.16 2.54 -12.23
CA LEU A 110 4.07 1.46 -11.25
C LEU A 110 3.91 2.05 -9.85
N CYS A 111 2.74 1.86 -9.26
CA CYS A 111 2.38 2.34 -7.93
C CYS A 111 2.52 1.19 -6.92
N TYR A 112 3.29 1.41 -5.86
CA TYR A 112 3.52 0.46 -4.77
C TYR A 112 2.85 0.98 -3.50
N GLY A 113 2.00 0.16 -2.88
CA GLY A 113 1.26 0.62 -1.71
C GLY A 113 0.59 -0.47 -0.88
N LEU A 114 -0.01 -0.06 0.23
CA LEU A 114 -0.89 -0.89 1.04
C LEU A 114 -2.28 -0.94 0.41
N ARG A 115 -2.97 -2.09 0.47
CA ARG A 115 -4.35 -2.18 0.02
C ARG A 115 -5.32 -1.51 1.00
N THR A 116 -5.18 -1.84 2.28
CA THR A 116 -6.05 -1.39 3.36
C THR A 116 -5.24 -1.01 4.59
N ASN A 117 -5.82 -0.18 5.45
CA ASN A 117 -5.34 0.10 6.79
C ASN A 117 -5.61 -1.08 7.74
N PHE A 118 -5.31 -0.90 9.04
CA PHE A 118 -5.51 -1.92 10.07
C PHE A 118 -7.00 -2.15 10.42
N MET A 119 -7.91 -1.26 10.03
CA MET A 119 -9.38 -1.39 10.20
C MET A 119 -10.04 -2.13 9.03
N LEU A 120 -9.27 -2.57 8.03
CA LEU A 120 -9.70 -3.17 6.76
C LEU A 120 -10.34 -2.17 5.78
N GLU A 121 -10.14 -0.89 5.97
CA GLU A 121 -10.61 0.16 5.09
C GLU A 121 -9.52 0.53 4.07
N SER A 122 -9.92 0.81 2.83
CA SER A 122 -8.98 1.24 1.80
C SER A 122 -8.59 2.70 2.02
N PHE A 123 -7.29 2.98 1.93
CA PHE A 123 -6.80 4.35 1.81
C PHE A 123 -7.36 5.02 0.55
N GLU A 124 -7.45 6.35 0.53
CA GLU A 124 -7.97 7.11 -0.61
C GLU A 124 -7.25 6.74 -1.92
N GLY A 125 -5.92 6.83 -1.93
CA GLY A 125 -5.11 6.48 -3.10
C GLY A 125 -5.25 5.02 -3.51
N SER A 126 -5.27 4.09 -2.54
CA SER A 126 -5.44 2.66 -2.82
C SER A 126 -6.80 2.34 -3.43
N LYS A 127 -7.87 2.96 -2.92
CA LYS A 127 -9.22 2.82 -3.47
C LYS A 127 -9.23 3.24 -4.94
N ARG A 128 -8.67 4.42 -5.24
CA ARG A 128 -8.64 4.92 -6.61
C ARG A 128 -7.75 4.07 -7.52
N LEU A 129 -6.59 3.61 -7.04
CA LEU A 129 -5.71 2.71 -7.78
C LEU A 129 -6.38 1.38 -8.10
N LEU A 130 -7.15 0.78 -7.16
CA LEU A 130 -7.91 -0.44 -7.41
C LEU A 130 -9.00 -0.25 -8.48
N GLU A 131 -9.59 0.96 -8.58
CA GLU A 131 -10.65 1.27 -9.54
C GLU A 131 -10.13 1.43 -10.98
N ILE A 132 -8.96 2.05 -11.18
CA ILE A 132 -8.53 2.50 -12.51
C ILE A 132 -7.20 1.95 -13.03
N SER A 133 -6.44 1.19 -12.22
CA SER A 133 -5.20 0.58 -12.71
C SER A 133 -5.48 -0.49 -13.76
N ASP A 134 -4.66 -0.52 -14.81
CA ASP A 134 -4.76 -1.54 -15.87
C ASP A 134 -4.35 -2.94 -15.38
N ILE A 135 -3.42 -2.98 -14.41
CA ILE A 135 -2.88 -4.22 -13.85
C ILE A 135 -2.84 -4.12 -12.34
N LEU A 136 -3.45 -5.12 -11.68
CA LEU A 136 -3.43 -5.29 -10.24
C LEU A 136 -2.55 -6.49 -9.87
N GLU A 137 -1.53 -6.28 -9.05
CA GLU A 137 -0.56 -7.31 -8.66
C GLU A 137 -0.42 -7.38 -7.14
N GLU A 138 -0.70 -8.55 -6.55
CA GLU A 138 -0.52 -8.76 -5.12
C GLU A 138 0.91 -9.25 -4.83
N LEU A 139 1.69 -8.47 -4.07
CA LEU A 139 2.96 -8.92 -3.52
C LEU A 139 2.70 -9.62 -2.17
N THR A 140 3.10 -10.86 -2.06
CA THR A 140 2.79 -11.69 -0.90
C THR A 140 3.85 -11.61 0.20
N THR A 141 3.43 -11.76 1.45
CA THR A 141 4.28 -12.00 2.61
C THR A 141 3.64 -13.02 3.54
N LEU A 142 4.39 -13.49 4.54
CA LEU A 142 3.91 -14.51 5.45
C LEU A 142 3.41 -13.93 6.77
N CYS A 143 2.30 -14.44 7.24
CA CYS A 143 1.86 -14.33 8.62
C CYS A 143 2.75 -15.20 9.52
N LYS A 144 2.89 -14.83 10.79
CA LYS A 144 3.64 -15.66 11.77
C LYS A 144 3.13 -17.10 11.90
N CYS A 145 1.90 -17.40 11.47
CA CYS A 145 1.35 -18.75 11.44
C CYS A 145 1.68 -19.56 10.18
N GLY A 146 2.46 -19.00 9.23
CA GLY A 146 2.84 -19.66 7.98
C GLY A 146 1.90 -19.40 6.80
N ASN A 147 0.68 -18.90 7.01
CA ASN A 147 -0.25 -18.57 5.94
C ASN A 147 0.10 -17.24 5.27
N ILE A 148 -0.37 -17.02 4.04
CA ILE A 148 -0.19 -15.75 3.32
C ILE A 148 -0.90 -14.63 4.11
N ALA A 149 -0.15 -13.57 4.40
CA ALA A 149 -0.66 -12.38 5.07
C ALA A 149 -1.20 -11.36 4.05
N ARG A 150 -2.45 -10.95 4.23
CA ARG A 150 -3.12 -9.96 3.38
C ARG A 150 -3.62 -8.74 4.14
N TYR A 151 -3.60 -8.81 5.46
CA TYR A 151 -4.15 -7.80 6.37
C TYR A 151 -3.05 -7.21 7.23
N VAL A 152 -3.29 -6.01 7.73
CA VAL A 152 -2.40 -5.32 8.66
C VAL A 152 -3.09 -5.26 10.03
N GLY A 153 -2.41 -5.69 11.07
CA GLY A 153 -2.83 -5.46 12.45
C GLY A 153 -1.94 -4.39 13.08
N ARG A 154 -2.53 -3.38 13.70
CA ARG A 154 -1.83 -2.38 14.51
C ARG A 154 -1.90 -2.77 15.97
N CYS A 155 -0.76 -2.87 16.62
CA CYS A 155 -0.62 -3.24 18.03
C CYS A 155 -0.01 -2.08 18.80
N LYS A 156 -0.67 -1.63 19.85
CA LYS A 156 -0.19 -0.59 20.75
C LYS A 156 -0.06 -1.17 22.15
N ASN A 157 1.13 -1.06 22.75
CA ASN A 157 1.40 -1.64 24.07
C ASN A 157 1.02 -3.13 24.20
N GLY A 158 1.23 -3.93 23.15
CA GLY A 158 0.88 -5.36 23.15
C GLY A 158 -0.60 -5.68 22.87
N VAL A 159 -1.46 -4.67 22.67
CA VAL A 159 -2.90 -4.84 22.39
C VAL A 159 -3.19 -4.45 20.96
N PHE A 160 -3.89 -5.30 20.20
CA PHE A 160 -4.35 -4.96 18.85
C PHE A 160 -5.50 -3.96 18.92
N GLU A 161 -5.37 -2.90 18.12
CA GLU A 161 -6.38 -1.85 17.99
C GLU A 161 -7.39 -2.21 16.89
N THR A 162 -8.65 -1.88 17.12
CA THR A 162 -9.77 -2.05 16.18
C THR A 162 -10.24 -0.73 15.59
N GLU A 163 -9.87 0.38 16.23
CA GLU A 163 -10.28 1.75 15.91
C GLU A 163 -9.11 2.70 16.12
N GLY A 164 -9.20 3.91 15.58
CA GLY A 164 -8.22 4.98 15.80
C GLY A 164 -7.83 5.67 14.49
N GLU A 165 -6.89 6.60 14.58
CA GLU A 165 -6.40 7.35 13.41
C GLU A 165 -5.84 6.40 12.35
N GLU A 166 -6.18 6.64 11.08
CA GLU A 166 -5.75 5.81 9.95
C GLU A 166 -4.23 5.76 9.83
N ILE A 167 -3.58 6.88 10.04
CA ILE A 167 -2.13 7.05 9.87
C ILE A 167 -1.52 7.41 11.22
N VAL A 168 -0.61 6.56 11.69
CA VAL A 168 0.31 6.90 12.76
C VAL A 168 1.71 6.68 12.24
N ILE A 169 2.55 7.71 12.31
CA ILE A 169 3.93 7.68 11.81
C ILE A 169 4.70 6.57 12.54
N ASP A 170 5.39 5.74 11.76
CA ASP A 170 6.26 4.66 12.29
C ASP A 170 7.30 5.27 13.23
N GLY A 171 7.36 4.79 14.48
CA GLY A 171 8.21 5.35 15.53
C GLY A 171 7.46 6.08 16.65
N ALA A 172 6.14 6.21 16.59
CA ALA A 172 5.34 6.57 17.75
C ALA A 172 5.56 5.51 18.84
N LYS A 173 5.86 5.93 20.07
CA LYS A 173 6.20 5.04 21.19
C LYS A 173 5.19 3.90 21.30
N ASN A 174 5.68 2.65 21.20
CA ASN A 174 4.95 1.41 21.43
C ASN A 174 3.88 1.03 20.39
N ILE A 175 3.97 1.51 19.14
CA ILE A 175 3.12 1.05 18.04
C ILE A 175 3.91 0.14 17.11
N GLU A 176 3.36 -1.04 16.85
CA GLU A 176 3.92 -2.04 15.95
C GLU A 176 2.86 -2.49 14.95
N TYR A 177 3.28 -2.76 13.73
CA TYR A 177 2.41 -3.26 12.67
C TYR A 177 2.79 -4.70 12.30
N TYR A 178 1.79 -5.55 12.18
CA TYR A 178 1.94 -6.97 11.89
C TYR A 178 1.23 -7.37 10.61
N PRO A 179 1.91 -8.08 9.69
CA PRO A 179 1.23 -8.75 8.58
C PRO A 179 0.46 -9.95 9.12
N LEU A 180 -0.84 -10.03 8.86
CA LEU A 180 -1.74 -11.06 9.35
C LEU A 180 -2.48 -11.74 8.20
N CYS A 181 -2.67 -13.07 8.31
CA CYS A 181 -3.67 -13.77 7.51
C CYS A 181 -5.09 -13.51 8.08
N GLY A 182 -6.13 -13.84 7.33
CA GLY A 182 -7.52 -13.58 7.74
C GLY A 182 -7.87 -14.22 9.09
N GLU A 183 -7.47 -15.46 9.29
CA GLU A 183 -7.71 -16.16 10.56
C GLU A 183 -7.02 -15.48 11.75
N CYS A 184 -5.74 -15.14 11.60
CA CYS A 184 -5.00 -14.44 12.65
C CYS A 184 -5.55 -13.04 12.91
N TYR A 185 -6.02 -12.33 11.88
CA TYR A 185 -6.68 -11.05 12.04
C TYR A 185 -7.97 -11.17 12.86
N LEU A 186 -8.84 -12.08 12.50
CA LEU A 186 -10.10 -12.32 13.21
C LEU A 186 -9.87 -12.75 14.68
N LYS A 187 -8.91 -13.66 14.92
CA LYS A 187 -8.58 -14.11 16.27
C LYS A 187 -7.97 -13.03 17.14
N LYS A 188 -6.98 -12.28 16.61
CA LYS A 188 -6.16 -11.36 17.40
C LYS A 188 -6.75 -9.96 17.48
N VAL A 189 -7.28 -9.43 16.37
CA VAL A 189 -7.81 -8.07 16.27
C VAL A 189 -9.29 -8.05 16.65
N LYS A 190 -10.12 -8.89 16.00
CA LYS A 190 -11.56 -8.95 16.26
C LYS A 190 -11.93 -9.85 17.45
N LYS A 191 -10.97 -10.57 18.05
CA LYS A 191 -11.14 -11.46 19.20
C LYS A 191 -12.22 -12.53 19.00
N ILE A 192 -12.40 -12.99 17.76
CA ILE A 192 -13.40 -14.02 17.42
C ILE A 192 -12.92 -15.40 17.88
N ASN A 193 -13.79 -16.09 18.64
CA ASN A 193 -13.58 -17.49 19.04
C ASN A 193 -14.15 -18.42 17.96
N PHE A 194 -13.26 -19.00 17.14
CA PHE A 194 -13.63 -19.84 16.00
C PHE A 194 -14.39 -21.12 16.41
N ASP A 195 -14.06 -21.72 17.54
CA ASP A 195 -14.69 -22.98 17.96
C ASP A 195 -16.15 -22.73 18.37
N LYS A 196 -16.41 -21.63 19.08
CA LYS A 196 -17.77 -21.19 19.39
C LYS A 196 -18.59 -20.96 18.12
N TYR A 197 -18.05 -20.20 17.16
CA TYR A 197 -18.77 -19.85 15.94
C TYR A 197 -18.97 -21.03 15.00
N ARG A 198 -18.00 -21.97 14.88
CA ARG A 198 -18.19 -23.20 14.11
C ARG A 198 -19.34 -24.04 14.66
N GLY A 199 -19.46 -24.18 15.98
CA GLY A 199 -20.58 -24.88 16.62
C GLY A 199 -21.93 -24.23 16.32
N GLU A 200 -22.01 -22.89 16.41
CA GLU A 200 -23.22 -22.14 16.13
C GLU A 200 -23.61 -22.19 14.64
N MET A 201 -22.63 -22.15 13.73
CA MET A 201 -22.86 -22.25 12.27
C MET A 201 -23.32 -23.65 11.82
N GLN A 202 -23.03 -24.68 12.58
CA GLN A 202 -23.47 -26.04 12.30
C GLN A 202 -24.87 -26.35 12.87
N SER A 203 -25.38 -25.48 13.76
CA SER A 203 -26.77 -25.63 14.29
C SER A 203 -27.81 -25.19 13.25
N GLU A 204 -28.95 -25.84 13.20
CA GLU A 204 -29.98 -25.64 12.15
C GLU A 204 -30.65 -24.26 12.14
N ASN A 205 -30.47 -23.43 13.18
CA ASN A 205 -31.02 -22.08 13.28
C ASN A 205 -30.04 -21.02 12.82
N ARG A 206 -29.95 -20.80 11.49
CA ARG A 206 -29.01 -19.88 10.86
C ARG A 206 -29.65 -18.53 10.55
N ASN A 207 -29.26 -17.50 11.28
CA ASN A 207 -29.45 -16.12 10.82
C ASN A 207 -28.08 -15.50 10.50
N TRP A 208 -27.61 -15.70 9.24
CA TRP A 208 -26.28 -15.30 8.77
C TRP A 208 -26.04 -13.79 8.82
N TYR A 209 -27.11 -12.97 8.83
CA TYR A 209 -27.04 -11.51 8.81
C TYR A 209 -26.73 -10.88 10.17
N TRP A 210 -26.98 -11.59 11.26
CA TRP A 210 -26.81 -11.04 12.62
C TRP A 210 -25.36 -10.71 12.98
N TRP A 211 -24.39 -11.41 12.37
CA TRP A 211 -22.97 -11.34 12.66
C TRP A 211 -22.24 -10.17 11.97
N TYR A 212 -22.86 -9.56 10.97
CA TYR A 212 -22.22 -8.50 10.18
C TYR A 212 -22.45 -7.10 10.77
N TYR A 213 -23.45 -6.93 11.64
CA TYR A 213 -23.93 -5.63 12.11
C TYR A 213 -23.88 -5.43 13.65
N ASN A 214 -23.42 -6.37 14.44
CA ASN A 214 -23.18 -6.30 15.86
C ASN A 214 -21.76 -6.77 16.18
#